data_263443dff10015d8a1f9a1b38002884f
#
_entry.id   263443dff10015d8a1f9a1b38002884f
#
_cell.length_a   1.000
_cell.length_b   1.000
_cell.length_c   1.000
_cell.angle_alpha   90.00
_cell.angle_beta   90.00
_cell.angle_gamma   90.00
#
_symmetry.space_group_name_H-M   'P 1'
#
loop_
_entity.id
_entity.type
_entity.pdbx_description
1 polymer ?
#
loop_
_entity_poly.entity_id
_entity_poly.type
_entity_poly.pdbx_seq_one_letter_code
_entity_poly.pdbx_strand_id
1 'polypeptide(L)'
;ERWAVRHLDFTLKAGEVLALVGENGAGKTTLVKLLARLYDPDEGRILLDGHDLREYDLEDLRANIGVIFQDFVRYHLTAAENIAVGRIEARDDRERIEEAAERSLADEVIRRLPAGYDQVIGKRFRTGVELSGGEWQKIAIARAYMRDAQLLILDEPTAALDARAEFEVFQRFKELSAAKTAVLISHRFSSVRMADRILVLAEGEVEAMGTHEELLTQRGRYAELFELQAAGYR
;
A
#
# COMPACT_ATOMS: atom_id res chain seq x y z
N GLU A 1 -0.43 -16.26 -25.98
CA GLU A 1 -0.19 -16.00 -24.55
C GLU A 1 -0.44 -14.53 -24.28
N ARG A 2 -1.14 -14.22 -23.20
CA ARG A 2 -1.42 -12.83 -22.80
C ARG A 2 -0.47 -12.47 -21.67
N TRP A 3 0.47 -11.58 -21.93
CA TRP A 3 1.36 -11.04 -20.90
C TRP A 3 0.56 -10.17 -19.90
N ALA A 4 0.86 -10.32 -18.63
CA ALA A 4 0.30 -9.43 -17.60
C ALA A 4 1.08 -8.11 -17.53
N VAL A 5 2.41 -8.19 -17.66
CA VAL A 5 3.33 -7.07 -17.81
C VAL A 5 4.48 -7.49 -18.74
N ARG A 6 5.02 -6.54 -19.52
CA ARG A 6 6.14 -6.80 -20.43
C ARG A 6 6.94 -5.52 -20.68
N HIS A 7 8.22 -5.71 -21.02
CA HIS A 7 9.15 -4.62 -21.40
C HIS A 7 9.20 -3.48 -20.36
N LEU A 8 9.03 -3.81 -19.07
CA LEU A 8 9.15 -2.81 -18.02
C LEU A 8 10.62 -2.50 -17.76
N ASP A 9 11.02 -1.26 -18.00
CA ASP A 9 12.35 -0.76 -17.69
C ASP A 9 12.23 0.58 -16.98
N PHE A 10 12.47 0.60 -15.67
CA PHE A 10 12.46 1.80 -14.86
C PHE A 10 13.28 1.61 -13.58
N THR A 11 13.66 2.70 -12.97
CA THR A 11 14.39 2.72 -11.69
C THR A 11 13.59 3.45 -10.64
N LEU A 12 13.45 2.86 -9.45
CA LEU A 12 12.93 3.47 -8.24
C LEU A 12 14.12 3.81 -7.34
N LYS A 13 14.24 5.08 -6.97
CA LYS A 13 15.37 5.56 -6.14
C LYS A 13 15.06 5.31 -4.66
N ALA A 14 16.12 5.12 -3.87
CA ALA A 14 15.99 5.05 -2.42
C ALA A 14 15.34 6.33 -1.86
N GLY A 15 14.33 6.16 -1.00
CA GLY A 15 13.58 7.27 -0.41
C GLY A 15 12.54 7.91 -1.34
N GLU A 16 12.36 7.39 -2.55
CA GLU A 16 11.39 7.90 -3.52
C GLU A 16 10.00 7.28 -3.31
N VAL A 17 8.97 8.07 -3.48
CA VAL A 17 7.57 7.63 -3.57
C VAL A 17 7.15 7.60 -5.04
N LEU A 18 6.90 6.40 -5.56
CA LEU A 18 6.42 6.16 -6.93
C LEU A 18 4.93 5.83 -6.92
N ALA A 19 4.12 6.61 -7.63
CA ALA A 19 2.73 6.24 -7.86
C ALA A 19 2.59 5.42 -9.15
N LEU A 20 1.80 4.35 -9.11
CA LEU A 20 1.41 3.55 -10.27
C LEU A 20 -0.02 3.93 -10.68
N VAL A 21 -0.17 4.41 -11.90
CA VAL A 21 -1.45 4.82 -12.48
C VAL A 21 -1.71 4.01 -13.75
N GLY A 22 -2.97 3.73 -14.04
CA GLY A 22 -3.39 3.00 -15.23
C GLY A 22 -4.78 2.39 -15.04
N GLU A 23 -5.41 2.00 -16.12
CA GLU A 23 -6.73 1.37 -16.13
C GLU A 23 -6.75 0.02 -15.40
N ASN A 24 -7.94 -0.49 -15.13
CA ASN A 24 -8.09 -1.83 -14.58
C ASN A 24 -7.53 -2.87 -15.56
N GLY A 25 -6.70 -3.77 -15.04
CA GLY A 25 -6.01 -4.77 -15.87
C GLY A 25 -4.73 -4.30 -16.54
N ALA A 26 -4.26 -3.06 -16.32
CA ALA A 26 -3.00 -2.56 -16.89
C ALA A 26 -1.73 -3.22 -16.32
N GLY A 27 -1.83 -4.10 -15.31
CA GLY A 27 -0.69 -4.82 -14.76
C GLY A 27 -0.18 -4.29 -13.41
N LYS A 28 -0.80 -3.25 -12.81
CA LYS A 28 -0.35 -2.62 -11.56
C LYS A 28 -0.16 -3.63 -10.41
N THR A 29 -1.19 -4.42 -10.11
CA THR A 29 -1.14 -5.44 -9.04
C THR A 29 -0.15 -6.55 -9.36
N THR A 30 0.06 -6.90 -10.64
CA THR A 30 1.09 -7.86 -11.04
C THR A 30 2.47 -7.31 -10.74
N LEU A 31 2.74 -6.05 -11.09
CA LEU A 31 4.02 -5.39 -10.78
C LEU A 31 4.28 -5.37 -9.26
N VAL A 32 3.27 -5.03 -8.45
CA VAL A 32 3.39 -5.10 -6.99
C VAL A 32 3.77 -6.49 -6.49
N LYS A 33 3.13 -7.53 -7.02
CA LYS A 33 3.43 -8.92 -6.64
C LYS A 33 4.84 -9.34 -7.02
N LEU A 34 5.35 -8.86 -8.15
CA LEU A 34 6.74 -9.07 -8.56
C LEU A 34 7.72 -8.32 -7.64
N LEU A 35 7.44 -7.05 -7.30
CA LEU A 35 8.26 -6.27 -6.37
C LEU A 35 8.31 -6.89 -4.96
N ALA A 36 7.19 -7.44 -4.50
CA ALA A 36 7.10 -8.16 -3.22
C ALA A 36 7.66 -9.59 -3.29
N ARG A 37 8.17 -10.01 -4.45
CA ARG A 37 8.65 -11.36 -4.73
C ARG A 37 7.65 -12.44 -4.29
N LEU A 38 6.35 -12.21 -4.59
CA LEU A 38 5.32 -13.26 -4.52
C LEU A 38 5.36 -14.15 -5.77
N TYR A 39 5.91 -13.62 -6.84
CA TYR A 39 6.25 -14.32 -8.08
C TYR A 39 7.61 -13.83 -8.57
N ASP A 40 8.38 -14.67 -9.18
CA ASP A 40 9.55 -14.28 -9.96
C ASP A 40 9.12 -13.92 -11.39
N PRO A 41 9.77 -12.99 -12.09
CA PRO A 41 9.49 -12.71 -13.49
C PRO A 41 9.87 -13.91 -14.39
N ASP A 42 9.03 -14.23 -15.39
CA ASP A 42 9.33 -15.29 -16.37
C ASP A 42 10.55 -14.91 -17.20
N GLU A 43 10.68 -13.63 -17.54
CA GLU A 43 11.82 -13.08 -18.29
C GLU A 43 12.30 -11.79 -17.64
N GLY A 44 13.59 -11.48 -17.78
CA GLY A 44 14.19 -10.30 -17.17
C GLY A 44 14.54 -10.48 -15.71
N ARG A 45 14.67 -9.36 -15.00
CA ARG A 45 15.08 -9.35 -13.58
C ARG A 45 14.64 -8.07 -12.89
N ILE A 46 14.51 -8.15 -11.57
CA ILE A 46 14.31 -6.99 -10.69
C ILE A 46 15.56 -6.89 -9.82
N LEU A 47 16.18 -5.72 -9.82
CA LEU A 47 17.38 -5.47 -9.03
C LEU A 47 17.05 -4.64 -7.80
N LEU A 48 17.57 -5.04 -6.64
CA LEU A 48 17.61 -4.28 -5.41
C LEU A 48 19.07 -4.02 -5.07
N ASP A 49 19.46 -2.75 -5.01
CA ASP A 49 20.85 -2.33 -4.77
C ASP A 49 21.88 -3.00 -5.70
N GLY A 50 21.46 -3.23 -6.97
CA GLY A 50 22.30 -3.83 -8.01
C GLY A 50 22.31 -5.36 -8.04
N HIS A 51 21.69 -6.04 -7.07
CA HIS A 51 21.58 -7.50 -6.99
C HIS A 51 20.19 -7.98 -7.40
N ASP A 52 20.10 -9.10 -8.10
CA ASP A 52 18.82 -9.70 -8.47
C ASP A 52 18.02 -10.09 -7.22
N LEU A 53 16.71 -9.79 -7.18
CA LEU A 53 15.87 -10.15 -6.04
C LEU A 53 15.93 -11.66 -5.72
N ARG A 54 16.20 -12.50 -6.73
CA ARG A 54 16.31 -13.96 -6.56
C ARG A 54 17.56 -14.39 -5.78
N GLU A 55 18.56 -13.53 -5.65
CA GLU A 55 19.80 -13.79 -4.88
C GLU A 55 19.62 -13.55 -3.38
N TYR A 56 18.59 -12.79 -2.97
CA TYR A 56 18.31 -12.52 -1.58
C TYR A 56 17.64 -13.72 -0.89
N ASP A 57 17.94 -13.93 0.38
CA ASP A 57 17.11 -14.77 1.22
C ASP A 57 15.67 -14.24 1.26
N LEU A 58 14.70 -15.12 1.08
CA LEU A 58 13.29 -14.71 0.91
C LEU A 58 12.68 -14.16 2.19
N GLU A 59 13.09 -14.70 3.34
CA GLU A 59 12.60 -14.26 4.65
C GLU A 59 13.14 -12.89 4.99
N ASP A 60 14.45 -12.66 4.81
CA ASP A 60 15.11 -11.37 4.99
C ASP A 60 14.56 -10.31 4.04
N LEU A 61 14.36 -10.64 2.76
CA LEU A 61 13.77 -9.73 1.80
C LEU A 61 12.37 -9.30 2.22
N ARG A 62 11.51 -10.26 2.57
CA ARG A 62 10.13 -9.99 2.98
C ARG A 62 10.01 -9.29 4.33
N ALA A 63 10.98 -9.45 5.23
CA ALA A 63 11.05 -8.69 6.47
C ALA A 63 11.22 -7.18 6.22
N ASN A 64 11.89 -6.82 5.11
CA ASN A 64 12.16 -5.44 4.70
C ASN A 64 11.10 -4.84 3.75
N ILE A 65 10.06 -5.61 3.38
CA ILE A 65 8.96 -5.15 2.52
C ILE A 65 7.66 -5.14 3.32
N GLY A 66 7.02 -4.00 3.44
CA GLY A 66 5.67 -3.84 3.98
C GLY A 66 4.66 -3.72 2.84
N VAL A 67 3.65 -4.59 2.79
CA VAL A 67 2.62 -4.55 1.75
C VAL A 67 1.25 -4.40 2.37
N ILE A 68 0.46 -3.47 1.87
CA ILE A 68 -0.97 -3.36 2.12
C ILE A 68 -1.68 -3.62 0.79
N PHE A 69 -2.34 -4.78 0.70
CA PHE A 69 -3.15 -5.13 -0.46
C PHE A 69 -4.56 -4.54 -0.34
N GLN A 70 -5.20 -4.28 -1.48
CA GLN A 70 -6.60 -3.87 -1.55
C GLN A 70 -7.51 -4.86 -0.83
N ASP A 71 -7.28 -6.17 -1.04
CA ASP A 71 -8.01 -7.27 -0.43
C ASP A 71 -7.29 -7.80 0.84
N PHE A 72 -7.07 -6.93 1.81
CA PHE A 72 -6.42 -7.35 3.06
C PHE A 72 -7.29 -8.32 3.86
N VAL A 73 -6.64 -9.30 4.49
CA VAL A 73 -7.32 -10.33 5.28
C VAL A 73 -7.86 -9.75 6.60
N ARG A 74 -9.13 -10.06 6.89
CA ARG A 74 -9.78 -9.73 8.17
C ARG A 74 -9.71 -10.96 9.09
N TYR A 75 -8.78 -10.90 10.04
CA TYR A 75 -8.63 -12.00 10.99
C TYR A 75 -9.63 -11.85 12.14
N HIS A 76 -10.26 -12.96 12.51
CA HIS A 76 -11.15 -13.03 13.68
C HIS A 76 -10.32 -13.24 14.97
N LEU A 77 -9.49 -12.30 15.29
CA LEU A 77 -8.57 -12.24 16.43
C LEU A 77 -8.88 -10.98 17.24
N THR A 78 -8.18 -10.77 18.35
CA THR A 78 -8.25 -9.48 19.07
C THR A 78 -7.72 -8.33 18.20
N ALA A 79 -8.04 -7.11 18.55
CA ALA A 79 -7.53 -5.92 17.85
C ALA A 79 -5.99 -5.88 17.90
N ALA A 80 -5.39 -6.17 19.06
CA ALA A 80 -3.94 -6.25 19.24
C ALA A 80 -3.32 -7.33 18.35
N GLU A 81 -3.85 -8.56 18.38
CA GLU A 81 -3.36 -9.67 17.53
C GLU A 81 -3.48 -9.35 16.04
N ASN A 82 -4.57 -8.70 15.62
CA ASN A 82 -4.73 -8.26 14.23
C ASN A 82 -3.61 -7.31 13.79
N ILE A 83 -3.19 -6.40 14.64
CA ILE A 83 -2.07 -5.50 14.35
C ILE A 83 -0.74 -6.27 14.37
N ALA A 84 -0.55 -7.12 15.37
CA ALA A 84 0.65 -7.92 15.57
C ALA A 84 0.95 -8.90 14.43
N VAL A 85 -0.06 -9.31 13.63
CA VAL A 85 0.16 -10.08 12.39
C VAL A 85 1.18 -9.42 11.45
N GLY A 86 1.33 -8.09 11.52
CA GLY A 86 2.34 -7.36 10.75
C GLY A 86 3.77 -7.79 11.09
N ARG A 87 4.02 -8.19 12.35
CA ARG A 87 5.30 -8.70 12.85
C ARG A 87 5.07 -9.66 14.03
N ILE A 88 4.97 -10.93 13.73
CA ILE A 88 4.60 -11.99 14.71
C ILE A 88 5.59 -12.09 15.88
N GLU A 89 6.88 -11.83 15.64
CA GLU A 89 7.94 -11.87 16.65
C GLU A 89 7.72 -10.79 17.73
N ALA A 90 7.03 -9.71 17.40
CA ALA A 90 6.69 -8.61 18.31
C ALA A 90 5.22 -8.67 18.81
N ARG A 91 4.57 -9.83 18.75
CA ARG A 91 3.16 -9.99 19.13
C ARG A 91 2.86 -9.64 20.59
N ASP A 92 3.84 -9.80 21.47
CA ASP A 92 3.73 -9.53 22.91
C ASP A 92 4.23 -8.11 23.27
N ASP A 93 4.73 -7.35 22.28
CA ASP A 93 5.19 -5.96 22.43
C ASP A 93 4.00 -4.99 22.34
N ARG A 94 3.37 -4.75 23.49
CA ARG A 94 2.19 -3.93 23.59
C ARG A 94 2.44 -2.47 23.18
N GLU A 95 3.57 -1.91 23.57
CA GLU A 95 3.94 -0.54 23.27
C GLU A 95 4.05 -0.32 21.75
N ARG A 96 4.73 -1.24 21.07
CA ARG A 96 4.84 -1.22 19.61
C ARG A 96 3.49 -1.36 18.90
N ILE A 97 2.60 -2.22 19.41
CA ILE A 97 1.25 -2.40 18.87
C ILE A 97 0.44 -1.11 19.02
N GLU A 98 0.50 -0.45 20.17
CA GLU A 98 -0.19 0.81 20.43
C GLU A 98 0.37 1.94 19.57
N GLU A 99 1.68 2.06 19.44
CA GLU A 99 2.32 3.02 18.53
C GLU A 99 1.86 2.81 17.08
N ALA A 100 1.85 1.57 16.60
CA ALA A 100 1.37 1.24 15.26
C ALA A 100 -0.11 1.60 15.06
N ALA A 101 -0.94 1.40 16.09
CA ALA A 101 -2.35 1.78 16.07
C ALA A 101 -2.54 3.30 16.04
N GLU A 102 -1.79 4.05 16.83
CA GLU A 102 -1.84 5.53 16.87
C GLU A 102 -1.44 6.11 15.51
N ARG A 103 -0.36 5.63 14.93
CA ARG A 103 0.16 6.09 13.62
C ARG A 103 -0.80 5.81 12.47
N SER A 104 -1.59 4.74 12.55
CA SER A 104 -2.59 4.35 11.54
C SER A 104 -3.98 4.93 11.80
N LEU A 105 -4.20 5.66 12.90
CA LEU A 105 -5.50 6.08 13.41
C LEU A 105 -6.43 4.91 13.80
N ALA A 106 -5.89 3.70 13.98
CA ALA A 106 -6.64 2.56 14.48
C ALA A 106 -6.94 2.67 15.97
N ASP A 107 -6.08 3.34 16.74
CA ASP A 107 -6.25 3.54 18.17
C ASP A 107 -7.59 4.21 18.53
N GLU A 108 -8.01 5.22 17.77
CA GLU A 108 -9.31 5.87 17.95
C GLU A 108 -10.50 4.90 17.78
N VAL A 109 -10.35 3.90 16.89
CA VAL A 109 -11.34 2.85 16.70
C VAL A 109 -11.31 1.88 17.87
N ILE A 110 -10.10 1.43 18.24
CA ILE A 110 -9.88 0.41 19.28
C ILE A 110 -10.34 0.91 20.65
N ARG A 111 -10.06 2.15 21.02
CA ARG A 111 -10.51 2.75 22.30
C ARG A 111 -12.02 2.80 22.47
N ARG A 112 -12.79 2.73 21.39
CA ARG A 112 -14.26 2.69 21.42
C ARG A 112 -14.83 1.28 21.58
N LEU A 113 -13.99 0.25 21.43
CA LEU A 113 -14.39 -1.15 21.59
C LEU A 113 -14.55 -1.50 23.07
N PRO A 114 -15.52 -2.36 23.44
CA PRO A 114 -15.81 -2.70 24.84
C PRO A 114 -14.60 -3.21 25.64
N ALA A 115 -13.72 -4.00 25.03
CA ALA A 115 -12.50 -4.53 25.63
C ALA A 115 -11.22 -3.92 25.02
N GLY A 116 -11.33 -2.79 24.30
CA GLY A 116 -10.19 -2.10 23.70
C GLY A 116 -9.37 -3.02 22.81
N TYR A 117 -8.08 -3.07 23.03
CA TYR A 117 -7.14 -3.91 22.26
C TYR A 117 -7.37 -5.41 22.41
N ASP A 118 -7.98 -5.84 23.51
CA ASP A 118 -8.29 -7.26 23.77
C ASP A 118 -9.67 -7.67 23.22
N GLN A 119 -10.37 -6.72 22.58
CA GLN A 119 -11.63 -7.00 21.90
C GLN A 119 -11.40 -7.87 20.66
N VAL A 120 -12.08 -9.00 20.59
CA VAL A 120 -12.16 -9.81 19.36
C VAL A 120 -12.95 -9.03 18.31
N ILE A 121 -12.37 -8.85 17.12
CA ILE A 121 -13.01 -8.16 16.00
C ILE A 121 -13.46 -9.16 14.93
N GLY A 122 -14.60 -8.86 14.29
CA GLY A 122 -15.29 -9.73 13.34
C GLY A 122 -16.41 -10.58 13.97
N LYS A 123 -17.43 -10.92 13.17
CA LYS A 123 -18.68 -11.57 13.63
C LYS A 123 -18.61 -13.09 13.82
N ARG A 124 -17.47 -13.72 13.62
CA ARG A 124 -17.36 -15.18 13.71
C ARG A 124 -17.65 -15.71 15.11
N PHE A 125 -17.29 -14.94 16.14
CA PHE A 125 -17.51 -15.31 17.54
C PHE A 125 -18.59 -14.44 18.18
N ARG A 126 -19.30 -15.01 19.15
CA ARG A 126 -20.43 -14.36 19.82
C ARG A 126 -20.06 -13.06 20.55
N THR A 127 -18.81 -12.93 20.98
CA THR A 127 -18.24 -11.74 21.63
C THR A 127 -17.55 -10.79 20.64
N GLY A 128 -17.54 -11.14 19.35
CA GLY A 128 -16.85 -10.36 18.32
C GLY A 128 -17.64 -9.11 17.93
N VAL A 129 -16.92 -8.00 17.74
CA VAL A 129 -17.47 -6.74 17.26
C VAL A 129 -17.07 -6.55 15.80
N GLU A 130 -18.04 -6.23 14.93
CA GLU A 130 -17.77 -5.94 13.53
C GLU A 130 -17.32 -4.50 13.36
N LEU A 131 -16.28 -4.31 12.56
CA LEU A 131 -15.78 -3.02 12.15
C LEU A 131 -16.31 -2.66 10.75
N SER A 132 -16.51 -1.37 10.51
CA SER A 132 -16.75 -0.86 9.15
C SER A 132 -15.55 -1.10 8.24
N GLY A 133 -15.74 -1.00 6.91
CA GLY A 133 -14.65 -1.16 5.95
C GLY A 133 -13.47 -0.21 6.21
N GLY A 134 -13.77 1.07 6.53
CA GLY A 134 -12.75 2.05 6.86
C GLY A 134 -12.00 1.78 8.17
N GLU A 135 -12.69 1.28 9.20
CA GLU A 135 -12.06 0.88 10.46
C GLU A 135 -11.15 -0.34 10.27
N TRP A 136 -11.58 -1.33 9.51
CA TRP A 136 -10.75 -2.46 9.12
C TRP A 136 -9.51 -2.02 8.34
N GLN A 137 -9.64 -1.01 7.50
CA GLN A 137 -8.52 -0.47 6.73
C GLN A 137 -7.46 0.17 7.63
N LYS A 138 -7.88 0.92 8.66
CA LYS A 138 -6.96 1.46 9.67
C LYS A 138 -6.17 0.35 10.39
N ILE A 139 -6.83 -0.77 10.73
CA ILE A 139 -6.16 -1.96 11.28
C ILE A 139 -5.15 -2.56 10.29
N ALA A 140 -5.52 -2.67 9.00
CA ALA A 140 -4.61 -3.17 7.97
C ALA A 140 -3.38 -2.27 7.78
N ILE A 141 -3.55 -0.96 7.87
CA ILE A 141 -2.45 0.02 7.84
C ILE A 141 -1.56 -0.14 9.07
N ALA A 142 -2.12 -0.35 10.27
CA ALA A 142 -1.34 -0.60 11.49
C ALA A 142 -0.39 -1.81 11.33
N ARG A 143 -0.79 -2.85 10.61
CA ARG A 143 0.09 -4.00 10.31
C ARG A 143 1.37 -3.59 9.58
N ALA A 144 1.27 -2.63 8.66
CA ALA A 144 2.46 -2.12 7.96
C ALA A 144 3.37 -1.30 8.88
N TYR A 145 2.79 -0.59 9.85
CA TYR A 145 3.57 0.13 10.87
C TYR A 145 4.30 -0.79 11.84
N MET A 146 3.82 -2.02 12.05
CA MET A 146 4.54 -3.03 12.85
C MET A 146 5.87 -3.43 12.22
N ARG A 147 6.06 -3.24 10.90
CA ARG A 147 7.30 -3.56 10.19
C ARG A 147 8.22 -2.34 10.08
N ASP A 148 9.51 -2.53 10.29
CA ASP A 148 10.54 -1.55 9.95
C ASP A 148 10.93 -1.67 8.47
N ALA A 149 9.93 -1.74 7.60
CA ALA A 149 10.13 -1.95 6.18
C ALA A 149 10.91 -0.80 5.53
N GLN A 150 11.84 -1.14 4.63
CA GLN A 150 12.56 -0.19 3.78
C GLN A 150 11.78 0.14 2.51
N LEU A 151 11.00 -0.83 2.01
CA LEU A 151 10.09 -0.68 0.89
C LEU A 151 8.65 -0.84 1.37
N LEU A 152 7.82 0.17 1.13
CA LEU A 152 6.38 0.14 1.40
C LEU A 152 5.62 0.04 0.08
N ILE A 153 4.72 -0.91 -0.01
CA ILE A 153 3.85 -1.10 -1.17
C ILE A 153 2.40 -0.99 -0.72
N LEU A 154 1.65 -0.10 -1.35
CA LEU A 154 0.26 0.18 -1.01
C LEU A 154 -0.61 0.05 -2.25
N ASP A 155 -1.44 -0.96 -2.25
CA ASP A 155 -2.40 -1.21 -3.31
C ASP A 155 -3.77 -0.71 -2.86
N GLU A 156 -4.16 0.49 -3.32
CA GLU A 156 -5.41 1.19 -3.01
C GLU A 156 -5.71 1.29 -1.50
N PRO A 157 -4.78 1.82 -0.69
CA PRO A 157 -4.86 1.76 0.77
C PRO A 157 -6.01 2.57 1.37
N THR A 158 -6.75 3.34 0.58
CA THR A 158 -7.84 4.23 1.03
C THR A 158 -9.15 4.00 0.29
N ALA A 159 -9.30 2.90 -0.45
CA ALA A 159 -10.48 2.64 -1.28
C ALA A 159 -11.81 2.68 -0.50
N ALA A 160 -11.82 2.27 0.78
CA ALA A 160 -13.00 2.24 1.64
C ALA A 160 -13.16 3.48 2.54
N LEU A 161 -12.30 4.51 2.39
CA LEU A 161 -12.32 5.72 3.20
C LEU A 161 -13.05 6.87 2.50
N ASP A 162 -13.71 7.72 3.29
CA ASP A 162 -14.18 9.02 2.80
C ASP A 162 -13.00 9.99 2.58
N ALA A 163 -13.26 11.12 1.91
CA ALA A 163 -12.21 12.06 1.51
C ALA A 163 -11.41 12.65 2.70
N ARG A 164 -12.05 12.81 3.86
CA ARG A 164 -11.38 13.35 5.06
C ARG A 164 -10.47 12.30 5.68
N ALA A 165 -10.99 11.09 5.91
CA ALA A 165 -10.22 9.98 6.46
C ALA A 165 -9.08 9.58 5.50
N GLU A 166 -9.31 9.65 4.20
CA GLU A 166 -8.27 9.46 3.20
C GLU A 166 -7.13 10.47 3.37
N PHE A 167 -7.44 11.77 3.45
CA PHE A 167 -6.44 12.81 3.63
C PHE A 167 -5.61 12.59 4.90
N GLU A 168 -6.27 12.27 6.03
CA GLU A 168 -5.60 11.98 7.30
C GLU A 168 -4.66 10.78 7.20
N VAL A 169 -5.11 9.68 6.58
CA VAL A 169 -4.29 8.48 6.34
C VAL A 169 -3.10 8.80 5.44
N PHE A 170 -3.29 9.60 4.39
CA PHE A 170 -2.18 9.99 3.51
C PHE A 170 -1.16 10.89 4.18
N GLN A 171 -1.58 11.81 5.06
CA GLN A 171 -0.64 12.61 5.84
C GLN A 171 0.24 11.70 6.73
N ARG A 172 -0.37 10.74 7.40
CA ARG A 172 0.36 9.73 8.18
C ARG A 172 1.26 8.86 7.31
N PHE A 173 0.76 8.49 6.14
CA PHE A 173 1.55 7.72 5.19
C PHE A 173 2.79 8.50 4.69
N LYS A 174 2.65 9.77 4.41
CA LYS A 174 3.79 10.63 4.05
C LYS A 174 4.82 10.70 5.18
N GLU A 175 4.38 10.75 6.44
CA GLU A 175 5.27 10.68 7.60
C GLU A 175 5.97 9.30 7.69
N LEU A 176 5.24 8.21 7.44
CA LEU A 176 5.80 6.85 7.43
C LEU A 176 6.83 6.64 6.32
N SER A 177 6.54 7.15 5.13
CA SER A 177 7.41 7.03 3.96
C SER A 177 8.57 8.04 3.97
N ALA A 178 8.60 8.97 4.92
CA ALA A 178 9.74 9.87 5.07
C ALA A 178 11.03 9.05 5.26
N ALA A 179 11.97 9.17 4.33
CA ALA A 179 13.21 8.39 4.22
C ALA A 179 13.04 6.88 3.88
N LYS A 180 11.84 6.45 3.44
CA LYS A 180 11.60 5.09 2.96
C LYS A 180 11.21 5.12 1.48
N THR A 181 11.52 4.05 0.78
CA THR A 181 11.06 3.86 -0.60
C THR A 181 9.60 3.39 -0.59
N ALA A 182 8.74 3.95 -1.43
CA ALA A 182 7.35 3.56 -1.46
C ALA A 182 6.80 3.43 -2.88
N VAL A 183 5.92 2.45 -3.07
CA VAL A 183 5.12 2.28 -4.29
C VAL A 183 3.65 2.39 -3.90
N LEU A 184 2.95 3.32 -4.51
CA LEU A 184 1.55 3.60 -4.25
C LEU A 184 0.71 3.30 -5.50
N ILE A 185 -0.24 2.39 -5.42
CA ILE A 185 -1.31 2.28 -6.41
C ILE A 185 -2.50 3.06 -5.89
N SER A 186 -2.99 4.01 -6.66
CA SER A 186 -4.21 4.72 -6.34
C SER A 186 -4.95 5.14 -7.60
N HIS A 187 -6.27 5.04 -7.57
CA HIS A 187 -7.15 5.64 -8.56
C HIS A 187 -7.52 7.08 -8.21
N ARG A 188 -7.11 7.58 -7.05
CA ARG A 188 -7.44 8.94 -6.58
C ARG A 188 -6.26 9.87 -6.80
N PHE A 189 -6.46 10.89 -7.62
CA PHE A 189 -5.40 11.83 -7.95
C PHE A 189 -4.94 12.70 -6.78
N SER A 190 -5.78 12.88 -5.74
CA SER A 190 -5.38 13.49 -4.47
C SER A 190 -4.14 12.81 -3.88
N SER A 191 -4.08 11.49 -3.98
CA SER A 191 -2.99 10.65 -3.49
C SER A 191 -1.82 10.61 -4.45
N VAL A 192 -2.10 10.44 -5.73
CA VAL A 192 -1.10 10.33 -6.81
C VAL A 192 -0.22 11.58 -6.89
N ARG A 193 -0.80 12.77 -6.70
CA ARG A 193 -0.08 14.05 -6.70
C ARG A 193 0.97 14.19 -5.60
N MET A 194 0.91 13.36 -4.56
CA MET A 194 1.87 13.41 -3.44
C MET A 194 3.12 12.57 -3.69
N ALA A 195 3.13 11.77 -4.76
CA ALA A 195 4.29 11.00 -5.18
C ALA A 195 5.34 11.88 -5.86
N ASP A 196 6.60 11.49 -5.70
CA ASP A 196 7.73 12.17 -6.35
C ASP A 196 7.69 11.96 -7.86
N ARG A 197 7.34 10.73 -8.27
CA ARG A 197 7.11 10.39 -9.69
C ARG A 197 5.90 9.49 -9.83
N ILE A 198 5.37 9.50 -11.03
CA ILE A 198 4.20 8.71 -11.45
C ILE A 198 4.63 7.86 -12.64
N LEU A 199 4.34 6.58 -12.58
CA LEU A 199 4.50 5.62 -13.66
C LEU A 199 3.13 5.25 -14.20
N VAL A 200 2.90 5.53 -15.47
CA VAL A 200 1.66 5.23 -16.17
C VAL A 200 1.81 3.89 -16.87
N LEU A 201 0.99 2.92 -16.47
CA LEU A 201 0.93 1.59 -17.08
C LEU A 201 -0.27 1.50 -18.03
N ALA A 202 -0.01 1.02 -19.23
CA ALA A 202 -1.04 0.69 -20.21
C ALA A 202 -0.71 -0.65 -20.87
N GLU A 203 -1.68 -1.55 -20.92
CA GLU A 203 -1.54 -2.88 -21.59
C GLU A 203 -0.31 -3.68 -21.14
N GLY A 204 0.11 -3.53 -19.89
CA GLY A 204 1.27 -4.21 -19.31
C GLY A 204 2.62 -3.57 -19.60
N GLU A 205 2.66 -2.40 -20.23
CA GLU A 205 3.88 -1.66 -20.55
C GLU A 205 3.93 -0.30 -19.87
N VAL A 206 5.12 0.29 -19.73
CA VAL A 206 5.29 1.67 -19.29
C VAL A 206 4.97 2.60 -20.45
N GLU A 207 3.86 3.34 -20.37
CA GLU A 207 3.49 4.34 -21.37
C GLU A 207 4.19 5.68 -21.13
N ALA A 208 4.26 6.11 -19.88
CA ALA A 208 4.92 7.35 -19.50
C ALA A 208 5.40 7.30 -18.03
N MET A 209 6.40 8.11 -17.71
CA MET A 209 6.90 8.29 -16.36
C MET A 209 7.37 9.74 -16.17
N GLY A 210 7.00 10.37 -15.06
CA GLY A 210 7.37 11.74 -14.75
C GLY A 210 6.69 12.27 -13.50
N THR A 211 6.88 13.55 -13.21
CA THR A 211 6.12 14.25 -12.17
C THR A 211 4.70 14.53 -12.61
N HIS A 212 3.84 14.93 -11.68
CA HIS A 212 2.45 15.34 -11.97
C HIS A 212 2.38 16.42 -13.05
N GLU A 213 3.20 17.46 -12.92
CA GLU A 213 3.24 18.60 -13.83
C GLU A 213 3.74 18.22 -15.22
N GLU A 214 4.78 17.41 -15.31
CA GLU A 214 5.33 16.90 -16.56
C GLU A 214 4.30 16.09 -17.34
N LEU A 215 3.62 15.14 -16.65
CA LEU A 215 2.63 14.27 -17.28
C LEU A 215 1.35 15.03 -17.70
N LEU A 216 0.92 16.05 -16.96
CA LEU A 216 -0.17 16.93 -17.40
C LEU A 216 0.21 17.73 -18.67
N THR A 217 1.44 18.22 -18.73
CA THR A 217 1.92 18.99 -19.88
C THR A 217 2.02 18.14 -21.14
N GLN A 218 2.34 16.85 -21.01
CA GLN A 218 2.41 15.89 -22.12
C GLN A 218 1.03 15.62 -22.76
N ARG A 219 -0.09 15.93 -22.06
CA ARG A 219 -1.46 15.69 -22.51
C ARG A 219 -1.72 14.24 -22.97
N GLY A 220 -1.01 13.28 -22.36
CA GLY A 220 -1.19 11.85 -22.60
C GLY A 220 -2.30 11.25 -21.70
N ARG A 221 -2.32 9.91 -21.63
CA ARG A 221 -3.31 9.14 -20.83
C ARG A 221 -3.43 9.62 -19.39
N TYR A 222 -2.34 10.02 -18.76
CA TYR A 222 -2.39 10.56 -17.39
C TYR A 222 -3.26 11.80 -17.29
N ALA A 223 -3.11 12.75 -18.22
CA ALA A 223 -3.92 13.97 -18.25
C ALA A 223 -5.40 13.66 -18.52
N GLU A 224 -5.69 12.75 -19.42
CA GLU A 224 -7.06 12.28 -19.71
C GLU A 224 -7.73 11.68 -18.47
N LEU A 225 -7.04 10.76 -17.78
CA LEU A 225 -7.55 10.13 -16.55
C LEU A 225 -7.77 11.18 -15.43
N PHE A 226 -6.85 12.15 -15.33
CA PHE A 226 -6.97 13.25 -14.37
C PHE A 226 -8.20 14.13 -14.66
N GLU A 227 -8.43 14.52 -15.90
CA GLU A 227 -9.57 15.32 -16.31
C GLU A 227 -10.91 14.61 -16.11
N LEU A 228 -10.97 13.31 -16.44
CA LEU A 228 -12.15 12.47 -16.21
C LEU A 228 -12.52 12.41 -14.73
N GLN A 229 -11.54 12.22 -13.85
CA GLN A 229 -11.81 12.20 -12.42
C GLN A 229 -12.21 13.59 -11.90
N ALA A 230 -11.55 14.65 -12.33
CA ALA A 230 -11.89 16.02 -11.96
C ALA A 230 -13.32 16.40 -12.40
N ALA A 231 -13.77 15.90 -13.54
CA ALA A 231 -15.15 16.10 -14.02
C ALA A 231 -16.19 15.36 -13.15
N GLY A 232 -15.85 14.21 -12.58
CA GLY A 232 -16.71 13.43 -11.69
C GLY A 232 -16.93 14.07 -10.30
N TYR A 233 -16.11 15.06 -9.92
CA TYR A 233 -16.22 15.80 -8.65
C TYR A 233 -16.96 17.16 -8.80
N ARG A 234 -17.43 17.50 -9.98
CA ARG A 234 -18.27 18.69 -10.26
C ARG A 234 -19.74 18.30 -10.33
#